data_efad495d181fdf242cf52ecc627aa5c0
#
_entry.id   efad495d181fdf242cf52ecc627aa5c0
#
_cell.length_a   1.000
_cell.length_b   1.000
_cell.length_c   1.000
_cell.angle_alpha   90.00
_cell.angle_beta   90.00
_cell.angle_gamma   90.00
#
_symmetry.space_group_name_H-M   'P 1'
#
loop_
_entity.id
_entity.type
_entity.pdbx_description
1 polymer ?
#
loop_
_entity_poly.entity_id
_entity_poly.type
_entity_poly.pdbx_seq_one_letter_code
_entity_poly.pdbx_strand_id
1 'polypeptide(L)'
;IKQAIWKDAMLKSDEVRIKYASKYAGSSNYWKNSIGMNKGLANLKVIERKREEEAAFAAWVAQDAKRKEVYGDVLNLLEKGYTSSSEYKKISTYLGEAFLSGAEIVKLARMIQSVDVKGSTPEEIDIFLEDNIKPFFKDYDASLDQKVLAAMMKIVKERVPAENLPDIYKKVDKKYKGDYEKYAADVFKKTSILSYDNIASMLKDPKKYAKLKKDPAAELSLSVLISLFELQQLTGDSYYDIAKGERLYFAGLKEMYPEKALSSDANFTMRVSYGSIGGYRPYDAAWYDYYTTEKGIFEKENPESDEFWVQPEILDLIRSKNFGQYANKDGELQLCFLSNNDI
;
A
#
# COMPACT_ATOMS: atom_id res chain seq x y z
N ILE A 1 -12.63 -5.03 3.03
CA ILE A 1 -13.35 -6.07 2.27
C ILE A 1 -12.46 -7.30 2.12
N LYS A 2 -11.32 -7.20 1.49
CA LYS A 2 -10.35 -8.28 1.28
C LYS A 2 -10.02 -9.03 2.58
N GLN A 3 -9.70 -8.29 3.64
CA GLN A 3 -9.39 -8.85 4.95
C GLN A 3 -10.54 -9.66 5.56
N ALA A 4 -11.79 -9.21 5.38
CA ALA A 4 -12.95 -9.96 5.87
C ALA A 4 -13.09 -11.31 5.16
N ILE A 5 -12.87 -11.34 3.83
CA ILE A 5 -12.89 -12.57 3.02
C ILE A 5 -11.76 -13.51 3.46
N TRP A 6 -10.54 -12.99 3.65
CA TRP A 6 -9.41 -13.79 4.12
C TRP A 6 -9.61 -14.33 5.52
N LYS A 7 -10.08 -13.49 6.46
CA LYS A 7 -10.33 -13.91 7.84
C LYS A 7 -11.37 -15.04 7.92
N ASP A 8 -12.49 -14.92 7.20
CA ASP A 8 -13.51 -15.97 7.14
C ASP A 8 -12.96 -17.30 6.60
N ALA A 9 -12.09 -17.24 5.59
CA ALA A 9 -11.47 -18.43 5.03
C ALA A 9 -10.41 -19.05 5.97
N MET A 10 -9.59 -18.24 6.62
CA MET A 10 -8.59 -18.69 7.60
C MET A 10 -9.23 -19.38 8.83
N LEU A 11 -10.40 -18.93 9.26
CA LEU A 11 -11.16 -19.57 10.34
C LEU A 11 -11.70 -20.96 9.99
N LYS A 12 -11.80 -21.27 8.69
CA LYS A 12 -12.36 -22.53 8.17
C LYS A 12 -11.32 -23.54 7.71
N SER A 13 -10.06 -23.11 7.54
CA SER A 13 -9.00 -23.95 6.99
C SER A 13 -7.63 -23.53 7.50
N ASP A 14 -6.94 -24.44 8.17
CA ASP A 14 -5.56 -24.23 8.62
C ASP A 14 -4.60 -24.06 7.44
N GLU A 15 -4.82 -24.76 6.34
CA GLU A 15 -4.02 -24.57 5.12
C GLU A 15 -4.12 -23.13 4.60
N VAL A 16 -5.33 -22.58 4.53
CA VAL A 16 -5.53 -21.18 4.13
C VAL A 16 -4.92 -20.23 5.16
N ARG A 17 -5.02 -20.54 6.44
CA ARG A 17 -4.42 -19.74 7.51
C ARG A 17 -2.90 -19.65 7.36
N ILE A 18 -2.22 -20.76 7.11
CA ILE A 18 -0.76 -20.79 6.87
C ILE A 18 -0.38 -19.93 5.67
N LYS A 19 -1.12 -20.00 4.56
CA LYS A 19 -0.86 -19.22 3.35
C LYS A 19 -1.14 -17.71 3.50
N TYR A 20 -2.18 -17.35 4.25
CA TYR A 20 -2.70 -15.97 4.25
C TYR A 20 -2.45 -15.19 5.54
N ALA A 21 -2.02 -15.79 6.63
CA ALA A 21 -1.79 -15.08 7.90
C ALA A 21 -0.83 -13.89 7.75
N SER A 22 0.30 -14.08 7.06
CA SER A 22 1.27 -13.01 6.81
C SER A 22 0.70 -11.91 5.90
N LYS A 23 0.00 -12.30 4.82
CA LYS A 23 -0.67 -11.35 3.92
C LYS A 23 -1.76 -10.55 4.64
N TYR A 24 -2.52 -11.20 5.51
CA TYR A 24 -3.54 -10.57 6.35
C TYR A 24 -2.92 -9.57 7.33
N ALA A 25 -1.87 -9.99 8.03
CA ALA A 25 -1.15 -9.12 8.97
C ALA A 25 -0.59 -7.88 8.27
N GLY A 26 0.08 -8.04 7.11
CA GLY A 26 0.60 -6.94 6.32
C GLY A 26 -0.50 -5.96 5.84
N SER A 27 -1.60 -6.51 5.30
CA SER A 27 -2.75 -5.70 4.87
C SER A 27 -3.42 -4.98 6.05
N SER A 28 -3.53 -5.64 7.19
CA SER A 28 -4.12 -5.07 8.42
C SER A 28 -3.25 -3.94 8.98
N ASN A 29 -1.93 -4.14 9.00
CA ASN A 29 -0.96 -3.13 9.40
C ASN A 29 -1.05 -1.88 8.51
N TYR A 30 -1.06 -2.05 7.19
CA TYR A 30 -1.22 -0.94 6.25
C TYR A 30 -2.52 -0.15 6.48
N TRP A 31 -3.64 -0.85 6.67
CA TRP A 31 -4.92 -0.21 6.94
C TRP A 31 -4.94 0.54 8.28
N LYS A 32 -4.44 -0.09 9.36
CA LYS A 32 -4.32 0.55 10.68
C LYS A 32 -3.40 1.77 10.65
N ASN A 33 -2.28 1.68 9.92
CA ASN A 33 -1.38 2.81 9.69
C ASN A 33 -2.09 3.98 8.99
N SER A 34 -2.85 3.71 7.93
CA SER A 34 -3.62 4.75 7.21
C SER A 34 -4.66 5.44 8.11
N ILE A 35 -5.33 4.68 8.99
CA ILE A 35 -6.23 5.25 10.01
C ILE A 35 -5.46 6.13 11.00
N GLY A 36 -4.32 5.63 11.47
CA GLY A 36 -3.43 6.37 12.40
C GLY A 36 -2.92 7.67 11.79
N MET A 37 -2.47 7.63 10.53
CA MET A 37 -2.02 8.82 9.80
C MET A 37 -3.14 9.87 9.70
N ASN A 38 -4.36 9.47 9.31
CA ASN A 38 -5.49 10.39 9.21
C ASN A 38 -5.81 11.05 10.57
N LYS A 39 -5.80 10.28 11.66
CA LYS A 39 -5.99 10.81 13.01
C LYS A 39 -4.83 11.76 13.40
N GLY A 40 -3.60 11.38 13.07
CA GLY A 40 -2.42 12.21 13.33
C GLY A 40 -2.49 13.55 12.61
N LEU A 41 -2.82 13.57 11.33
CA LEU A 41 -2.99 14.80 10.54
C LEU A 41 -4.05 15.73 11.16
N ALA A 42 -5.17 15.17 11.61
CA ALA A 42 -6.23 15.95 12.26
C ALA A 42 -5.79 16.48 13.63
N ASN A 43 -5.22 15.65 14.50
CA ASN A 43 -4.81 16.01 15.85
C ASN A 43 -3.68 17.05 15.87
N LEU A 44 -2.76 16.96 14.92
CA LEU A 44 -1.64 17.90 14.76
C LEU A 44 -2.04 19.17 13.99
N LYS A 45 -3.31 19.29 13.58
CA LYS A 45 -3.83 20.42 12.81
C LYS A 45 -2.94 20.77 11.60
N VAL A 46 -2.52 19.71 10.86
CA VAL A 46 -1.53 19.86 9.77
C VAL A 46 -2.06 20.79 8.69
N ILE A 47 -3.36 20.70 8.34
CA ILE A 47 -3.97 21.55 7.30
C ILE A 47 -3.95 23.03 7.72
N GLU A 48 -4.31 23.33 8.96
CA GLU A 48 -4.31 24.69 9.47
C GLU A 48 -2.89 25.27 9.51
N ARG A 49 -1.93 24.50 9.99
CA ARG A 49 -0.52 24.90 10.02
C ARG A 49 0.05 25.14 8.62
N LYS A 50 -0.33 24.31 7.63
CA LYS A 50 0.09 24.52 6.25
C LYS A 50 -0.53 25.76 5.64
N ARG A 51 -1.79 26.05 5.89
CA ARG A 51 -2.44 27.30 5.45
C ARG A 51 -1.78 28.54 6.05
N GLU A 52 -1.38 28.48 7.32
CA GLU A 52 -0.64 29.57 7.98
C GLU A 52 0.75 29.76 7.33
N GLU A 53 1.47 28.68 7.04
CA GLU A 53 2.76 28.71 6.35
C GLU A 53 2.63 29.31 4.95
N GLU A 54 1.62 28.90 4.18
CA GLU A 54 1.34 29.40 2.82
C GLU A 54 0.95 30.89 2.85
N ALA A 55 0.14 31.31 3.83
CA ALA A 55 -0.21 32.73 4.01
C ALA A 55 1.02 33.58 4.36
N ALA A 56 1.87 33.09 5.25
CA ALA A 56 3.14 33.75 5.59
C ALA A 56 4.08 33.85 4.39
N PHE A 57 4.17 32.78 3.59
CA PHE A 57 4.94 32.76 2.35
C PHE A 57 4.43 33.80 1.34
N ALA A 58 3.13 33.84 1.11
CA ALA A 58 2.52 34.82 0.19
C ALA A 58 2.78 36.26 0.63
N ALA A 59 2.68 36.53 1.94
CA ALA A 59 2.98 37.86 2.53
C ALA A 59 4.46 38.24 2.34
N TRP A 60 5.38 37.28 2.54
CA TRP A 60 6.82 37.48 2.33
C TRP A 60 7.17 37.73 0.87
N VAL A 61 6.54 37.01 -0.06
CA VAL A 61 6.68 37.23 -1.51
C VAL A 61 6.20 38.61 -1.94
N ALA A 62 5.06 39.06 -1.38
CA ALA A 62 4.47 40.35 -1.73
C ALA A 62 5.32 41.58 -1.35
N GLN A 63 6.27 41.46 -0.42
CA GLN A 63 7.12 42.55 0.09
C GLN A 63 8.26 42.94 -0.84
N ASP A 64 8.60 42.12 -1.84
CA ASP A 64 9.72 42.34 -2.73
C ASP A 64 9.36 42.06 -4.20
N ALA A 65 9.72 42.97 -5.11
CA ALA A 65 9.38 42.85 -6.52
C ALA A 65 10.06 41.66 -7.22
N LYS A 66 11.31 41.32 -6.85
CA LYS A 66 12.04 40.17 -7.41
C LYS A 66 11.46 38.87 -6.91
N ARG A 67 11.09 38.80 -5.63
CA ARG A 67 10.40 37.62 -5.06
C ARG A 67 9.05 37.41 -5.75
N LYS A 68 8.32 38.49 -5.99
CA LYS A 68 7.04 38.43 -6.70
C LYS A 68 7.19 37.91 -8.13
N GLU A 69 8.26 38.32 -8.82
CA GLU A 69 8.56 37.80 -10.16
C GLU A 69 8.86 36.29 -10.15
N VAL A 70 9.63 35.81 -9.16
CA VAL A 70 10.07 34.41 -9.11
C VAL A 70 9.03 33.49 -8.47
N TYR A 71 8.39 33.92 -7.38
CA TYR A 71 7.56 33.08 -6.51
C TYR A 71 6.06 33.42 -6.53
N GLY A 72 5.67 34.51 -7.21
CA GLY A 72 4.30 35.05 -7.13
C GLY A 72 3.21 34.08 -7.58
N ASP A 73 3.51 33.17 -8.49
CA ASP A 73 2.55 32.21 -9.04
C ASP A 73 2.65 30.79 -8.42
N VAL A 74 3.55 30.61 -7.45
CA VAL A 74 3.88 29.26 -6.93
C VAL A 74 2.67 28.58 -6.30
N LEU A 75 1.92 29.28 -5.45
CA LEU A 75 0.75 28.68 -4.78
C LEU A 75 -0.38 28.37 -5.77
N ASN A 76 -0.57 29.21 -6.81
CA ASN A 76 -1.53 28.93 -7.87
C ASN A 76 -1.14 27.68 -8.69
N LEU A 77 0.15 27.51 -9.00
CA LEU A 77 0.62 26.30 -9.69
C LEU A 77 0.31 25.04 -8.88
N LEU A 78 0.57 25.07 -7.58
CA LEU A 78 0.28 23.97 -6.66
C LEU A 78 -1.22 23.71 -6.57
N GLU A 79 -2.03 24.74 -6.32
CA GLU A 79 -3.49 24.60 -6.23
C GLU A 79 -4.09 24.03 -7.52
N LYS A 80 -3.72 24.61 -8.67
CA LYS A 80 -4.17 24.13 -9.98
C LYS A 80 -3.77 22.68 -10.23
N GLY A 81 -2.49 22.34 -10.00
CA GLY A 81 -1.96 21.01 -10.24
C GLY A 81 -2.62 19.95 -9.34
N TYR A 82 -2.75 20.20 -8.04
CA TYR A 82 -3.39 19.28 -7.12
C TYR A 82 -4.89 19.17 -7.35
N THR A 83 -5.60 20.26 -7.60
CA THR A 83 -7.05 20.24 -7.84
C THR A 83 -7.38 19.47 -9.13
N SER A 84 -6.69 19.77 -10.25
CA SER A 84 -6.95 19.11 -11.54
C SER A 84 -6.57 17.63 -11.56
N SER A 85 -5.61 17.19 -10.72
CA SER A 85 -5.21 15.78 -10.66
C SER A 85 -5.95 14.95 -9.61
N SER A 86 -6.63 15.57 -8.65
CA SER A 86 -7.14 14.90 -7.44
C SER A 86 -8.12 13.76 -7.73
N GLU A 87 -9.07 13.99 -8.66
CA GLU A 87 -10.07 12.98 -9.02
C GLU A 87 -9.44 11.78 -9.72
N TYR A 88 -8.56 12.02 -10.69
CA TYR A 88 -7.85 10.95 -11.40
C TYR A 88 -6.94 10.14 -10.47
N LYS A 89 -6.26 10.80 -9.53
CA LYS A 89 -5.48 10.12 -8.47
C LYS A 89 -6.36 9.23 -7.60
N LYS A 90 -7.55 9.70 -7.22
CA LYS A 90 -8.52 8.92 -6.46
C LYS A 90 -8.99 7.69 -7.23
N ILE A 91 -9.32 7.84 -8.52
CA ILE A 91 -9.72 6.73 -9.40
C ILE A 91 -8.57 5.74 -9.55
N SER A 92 -7.36 6.20 -9.83
CA SER A 92 -6.16 5.35 -9.92
C SER A 92 -5.90 4.58 -8.63
N THR A 93 -6.17 5.19 -7.47
CA THR A 93 -6.06 4.51 -6.17
C THR A 93 -7.09 3.38 -6.07
N TYR A 94 -8.35 3.59 -6.44
CA TYR A 94 -9.34 2.51 -6.44
C TYR A 94 -8.95 1.35 -7.35
N LEU A 95 -8.48 1.65 -8.57
CA LEU A 95 -8.04 0.62 -9.52
C LEU A 95 -6.79 -0.12 -9.02
N GLY A 96 -5.81 0.62 -8.49
CA GLY A 96 -4.57 0.05 -7.94
C GLY A 96 -4.83 -0.87 -6.74
N GLU A 97 -5.60 -0.38 -5.77
CA GLU A 97 -5.92 -1.14 -4.55
C GLU A 97 -6.82 -2.34 -4.83
N ALA A 98 -7.75 -2.22 -5.75
CA ALA A 98 -8.65 -3.32 -6.09
C ALA A 98 -7.98 -4.42 -6.91
N PHE A 99 -7.16 -4.05 -7.90
CA PHE A 99 -6.65 -5.00 -8.88
C PHE A 99 -5.16 -5.30 -8.73
N LEU A 100 -4.31 -4.31 -8.45
CA LEU A 100 -2.87 -4.58 -8.33
C LEU A 100 -2.47 -5.05 -6.94
N SER A 101 -3.16 -4.57 -5.90
CA SER A 101 -2.95 -4.97 -4.50
C SER A 101 -4.06 -5.88 -3.96
N GLY A 102 -5.21 -5.95 -4.63
CA GLY A 102 -6.39 -6.69 -4.21
C GLY A 102 -6.43 -8.11 -4.75
N ALA A 103 -6.78 -8.27 -6.02
CA ALA A 103 -6.92 -9.57 -6.68
C ALA A 103 -5.56 -10.09 -7.17
N GLU A 104 -5.07 -11.17 -6.57
CA GLU A 104 -3.71 -11.70 -6.83
C GLU A 104 -3.55 -12.21 -8.27
N ILE A 105 -4.61 -12.72 -8.89
CA ILE A 105 -4.58 -13.19 -10.28
C ILE A 105 -4.24 -12.08 -11.28
N VAL A 106 -4.65 -10.83 -11.00
CA VAL A 106 -4.32 -9.67 -11.84
C VAL A 106 -2.83 -9.36 -11.75
N LYS A 107 -2.27 -9.44 -10.54
CA LYS A 107 -0.82 -9.31 -10.31
C LYS A 107 -0.04 -10.40 -11.04
N LEU A 108 -0.49 -11.64 -10.94
CA LEU A 108 0.13 -12.78 -11.63
C LEU A 108 0.10 -12.58 -13.15
N ALA A 109 -1.06 -12.23 -13.71
CA ALA A 109 -1.18 -11.95 -15.14
C ALA A 109 -0.25 -10.83 -15.61
N ARG A 110 -0.16 -9.74 -14.83
CA ARG A 110 0.76 -8.64 -15.11
C ARG A 110 2.23 -9.08 -15.11
N MET A 111 2.62 -9.88 -14.11
CA MET A 111 4.00 -10.40 -14.03
C MET A 111 4.35 -11.22 -15.27
N ILE A 112 3.45 -12.11 -15.72
CA ILE A 112 3.66 -12.92 -16.93
C ILE A 112 3.71 -12.02 -18.18
N GLN A 113 2.82 -11.03 -18.28
CA GLN A 113 2.75 -10.10 -19.41
C GLN A 113 3.97 -9.18 -19.52
N SER A 114 4.73 -8.96 -18.46
CA SER A 114 5.94 -8.12 -18.47
C SER A 114 7.18 -8.84 -19.02
N VAL A 115 7.12 -10.14 -19.25
CA VAL A 115 8.26 -10.92 -19.76
C VAL A 115 8.42 -10.73 -21.27
N ASP A 116 9.60 -10.29 -21.70
CA ASP A 116 9.96 -10.28 -23.11
C ASP A 116 10.45 -11.68 -23.55
N VAL A 117 9.49 -12.55 -23.83
CA VAL A 117 9.76 -13.95 -24.23
C VAL A 117 10.61 -14.08 -25.51
N LYS A 118 10.69 -13.03 -26.33
CA LYS A 118 11.51 -13.04 -27.56
C LYS A 118 12.92 -12.56 -27.34
N GLY A 119 13.11 -11.60 -26.42
CA GLY A 119 14.39 -11.01 -26.12
C GLY A 119 15.14 -11.71 -24.96
N SER A 120 14.42 -12.49 -24.14
CA SER A 120 15.02 -13.18 -22.98
C SER A 120 15.65 -14.52 -23.37
N THR A 121 16.77 -14.84 -22.71
CA THR A 121 17.40 -16.17 -22.80
C THR A 121 16.62 -17.23 -22.02
N PRO A 122 16.82 -18.52 -22.28
CA PRO A 122 16.21 -19.57 -21.49
C PRO A 122 16.58 -19.48 -19.99
N GLU A 123 17.79 -19.11 -19.67
CA GLU A 123 18.29 -18.93 -18.30
C GLU A 123 17.58 -17.79 -17.58
N GLU A 124 17.37 -16.64 -18.24
CA GLU A 124 16.64 -15.51 -17.68
C GLU A 124 15.16 -15.88 -17.42
N ILE A 125 14.55 -16.67 -18.29
CA ILE A 125 13.18 -17.19 -18.08
C ILE A 125 13.16 -18.14 -16.89
N ASP A 126 14.15 -19.03 -16.74
CA ASP A 126 14.20 -19.95 -15.61
C ASP A 126 14.42 -19.21 -14.28
N ILE A 127 15.28 -18.20 -14.24
CA ILE A 127 15.45 -17.31 -13.08
C ILE A 127 14.13 -16.61 -12.74
N PHE A 128 13.44 -16.03 -13.74
CA PHE A 128 12.15 -15.38 -13.52
C PHE A 128 11.11 -16.35 -12.93
N LEU A 129 11.05 -17.59 -13.42
CA LEU A 129 10.12 -18.61 -12.93
C LEU A 129 10.42 -18.99 -11.47
N GLU A 130 11.68 -19.20 -11.11
CA GLU A 130 12.09 -19.56 -9.74
C GLU A 130 11.90 -18.39 -8.75
N ASP A 131 12.21 -17.17 -9.15
CA ASP A 131 12.20 -16.02 -8.24
C ASP A 131 10.83 -15.37 -8.10
N ASN A 132 9.96 -15.47 -9.11
CA ASN A 132 8.68 -14.76 -9.12
C ASN A 132 7.46 -15.69 -9.15
N ILE A 133 7.46 -16.71 -10.00
CA ILE A 133 6.26 -17.54 -10.23
C ILE A 133 6.14 -18.65 -9.17
N LYS A 134 7.23 -19.33 -8.88
CA LYS A 134 7.23 -20.42 -7.88
C LYS A 134 6.87 -19.94 -6.46
N PRO A 135 7.44 -18.82 -5.95
CA PRO A 135 7.03 -18.26 -4.66
C PRO A 135 5.57 -17.81 -4.63
N PHE A 136 5.04 -17.31 -5.76
CA PHE A 136 3.64 -16.92 -5.83
C PHE A 136 2.71 -18.08 -5.51
N PHE A 137 2.94 -19.27 -6.10
CA PHE A 137 2.07 -20.42 -5.88
C PHE A 137 2.21 -21.06 -4.50
N LYS A 138 3.30 -20.80 -3.78
CA LYS A 138 3.50 -21.30 -2.41
C LYS A 138 2.39 -20.81 -1.47
N ASP A 139 2.01 -19.54 -1.58
CA ASP A 139 1.05 -18.88 -0.68
C ASP A 139 -0.20 -18.40 -1.42
N TYR A 140 -0.63 -19.12 -2.48
CA TYR A 140 -1.78 -18.76 -3.28
C TYR A 140 -2.94 -19.72 -3.11
N ASP A 141 -4.16 -19.17 -3.04
CA ASP A 141 -5.41 -19.92 -3.10
C ASP A 141 -6.36 -19.31 -4.13
N ALA A 142 -6.57 -20.05 -5.23
CA ALA A 142 -7.38 -19.58 -6.34
C ALA A 142 -8.86 -19.40 -5.97
N SER A 143 -9.40 -20.24 -5.07
CA SER A 143 -10.80 -20.16 -4.65
C SER A 143 -11.08 -18.92 -3.81
N LEU A 144 -10.11 -18.54 -3.01
CA LEU A 144 -10.16 -17.34 -2.18
C LEU A 144 -9.99 -16.08 -3.04
N ASP A 145 -9.02 -16.08 -3.95
CA ASP A 145 -8.76 -14.94 -4.84
C ASP A 145 -9.92 -14.70 -5.82
N GLN A 146 -10.64 -15.74 -6.25
CA GLN A 146 -11.88 -15.60 -7.03
C GLN A 146 -12.93 -14.76 -6.30
N LYS A 147 -13.12 -14.97 -4.99
CA LYS A 147 -14.05 -14.19 -4.16
C LYS A 147 -13.57 -12.75 -4.00
N VAL A 148 -12.25 -12.57 -3.81
CA VAL A 148 -11.64 -11.24 -3.73
C VAL A 148 -11.83 -10.49 -5.04
N LEU A 149 -11.58 -11.11 -6.19
CA LEU A 149 -11.78 -10.47 -7.50
C LEU A 149 -13.22 -9.98 -7.68
N ALA A 150 -14.22 -10.83 -7.39
CA ALA A 150 -15.63 -10.45 -7.51
C ALA A 150 -15.98 -9.24 -6.62
N ALA A 151 -15.53 -9.26 -5.36
CA ALA A 151 -15.76 -8.17 -4.42
C ALA A 151 -15.04 -6.87 -4.83
N MET A 152 -13.80 -6.95 -5.34
CA MET A 152 -13.05 -5.81 -5.82
C MET A 152 -13.69 -5.19 -7.06
N MET A 153 -14.15 -5.99 -7.99
CA MET A 153 -14.88 -5.48 -9.16
C MET A 153 -16.15 -4.74 -8.77
N LYS A 154 -16.90 -5.26 -7.80
CA LYS A 154 -18.12 -4.61 -7.31
C LYS A 154 -17.82 -3.23 -6.73
N ILE A 155 -16.84 -3.10 -5.85
CA ILE A 155 -16.53 -1.81 -5.22
C ILE A 155 -15.99 -0.78 -6.24
N VAL A 156 -15.21 -1.22 -7.22
CA VAL A 156 -14.76 -0.31 -8.29
C VAL A 156 -15.96 0.19 -9.11
N LYS A 157 -16.91 -0.68 -9.46
CA LYS A 157 -18.14 -0.26 -10.16
C LYS A 157 -18.95 0.77 -9.35
N GLU A 158 -18.97 0.65 -8.03
CA GLU A 158 -19.72 1.54 -7.13
C GLU A 158 -19.00 2.89 -6.88
N ARG A 159 -17.66 2.94 -7.02
CA ARG A 159 -16.85 4.08 -6.57
C ARG A 159 -16.17 4.86 -7.69
N VAL A 160 -16.04 4.24 -8.85
CA VAL A 160 -15.39 4.85 -10.02
C VAL A 160 -16.46 5.31 -11.01
N PRO A 161 -16.37 6.56 -11.53
CA PRO A 161 -17.28 7.04 -12.56
C PRO A 161 -17.34 6.11 -13.77
N ALA A 162 -18.50 5.99 -14.41
CA ALA A 162 -18.74 5.02 -15.47
C ALA A 162 -17.78 5.20 -16.67
N GLU A 163 -17.44 6.43 -17.00
CA GLU A 163 -16.54 6.82 -18.09
C GLU A 163 -15.08 6.43 -17.81
N ASN A 164 -14.70 6.25 -16.55
CA ASN A 164 -13.34 5.89 -16.13
C ASN A 164 -13.18 4.41 -15.78
N LEU A 165 -14.25 3.61 -15.91
CA LEU A 165 -14.18 2.18 -15.69
C LEU A 165 -13.35 1.48 -16.78
N PRO A 166 -12.47 0.53 -16.43
CA PRO A 166 -11.79 -0.31 -17.40
C PRO A 166 -12.77 -0.97 -18.38
N ASP A 167 -12.39 -1.11 -19.65
CA ASP A 167 -13.25 -1.65 -20.70
C ASP A 167 -13.79 -3.05 -20.41
N ILE A 168 -13.13 -3.80 -19.54
CA ILE A 168 -13.61 -5.12 -19.09
C ILE A 168 -15.01 -5.04 -18.47
N TYR A 169 -15.39 -3.90 -17.85
CA TYR A 169 -16.72 -3.71 -17.27
C TYR A 169 -17.82 -3.72 -18.33
N LYS A 170 -17.57 -3.18 -19.52
CA LYS A 170 -18.50 -3.25 -20.67
C LYS A 170 -18.78 -4.70 -21.07
N LYS A 171 -17.73 -5.54 -21.05
CA LYS A 171 -17.86 -6.97 -21.32
C LYS A 171 -18.66 -7.69 -20.23
N VAL A 172 -18.42 -7.34 -18.95
CA VAL A 172 -19.16 -7.91 -17.82
C VAL A 172 -20.62 -7.51 -17.87
N ASP A 173 -20.92 -6.25 -18.11
CA ASP A 173 -22.30 -5.77 -18.24
C ASP A 173 -23.03 -6.48 -19.41
N LYS A 174 -22.40 -6.61 -20.57
CA LYS A 174 -23.01 -7.23 -21.76
C LYS A 174 -23.20 -8.74 -21.63
N LYS A 175 -22.17 -9.46 -21.14
CA LYS A 175 -22.16 -10.94 -21.16
C LYS A 175 -22.68 -11.56 -19.88
N TYR A 176 -22.39 -10.91 -18.72
CA TYR A 176 -22.72 -11.45 -17.41
C TYR A 176 -23.80 -10.62 -16.69
N LYS A 177 -24.35 -9.57 -17.34
CA LYS A 177 -25.39 -8.69 -16.78
C LYS A 177 -25.00 -8.05 -15.45
N GLY A 178 -23.71 -7.70 -15.29
CA GLY A 178 -23.17 -7.14 -14.06
C GLY A 178 -22.94 -8.12 -12.91
N ASP A 179 -23.08 -9.41 -13.16
CA ASP A 179 -22.78 -10.47 -12.19
C ASP A 179 -21.27 -10.73 -12.11
N TYR A 180 -20.61 -10.07 -11.14
CA TYR A 180 -19.16 -10.15 -10.94
C TYR A 180 -18.72 -11.50 -10.40
N GLU A 181 -19.55 -12.20 -9.63
CA GLU A 181 -19.24 -13.53 -9.11
C GLU A 181 -19.17 -14.54 -10.25
N LYS A 182 -20.16 -14.50 -11.13
CA LYS A 182 -20.20 -15.33 -12.32
C LYS A 182 -19.05 -15.03 -13.29
N TYR A 183 -18.71 -13.75 -13.45
CA TYR A 183 -17.53 -13.35 -14.25
C TYR A 183 -16.24 -13.88 -13.64
N ALA A 184 -16.02 -13.67 -12.34
CA ALA A 184 -14.83 -14.19 -11.65
C ALA A 184 -14.73 -15.71 -11.77
N ALA A 185 -15.82 -16.45 -11.55
CA ALA A 185 -15.84 -17.91 -11.73
C ALA A 185 -15.47 -18.33 -13.16
N ASP A 186 -15.94 -17.60 -14.18
CA ASP A 186 -15.60 -17.90 -15.58
C ASP A 186 -14.12 -17.58 -15.88
N VAL A 187 -13.54 -16.51 -15.32
CA VAL A 187 -12.11 -16.19 -15.40
C VAL A 187 -11.27 -17.32 -14.82
N PHE A 188 -11.52 -17.71 -13.56
CA PHE A 188 -10.77 -18.75 -12.88
C PHE A 188 -10.92 -20.13 -13.50
N LYS A 189 -12.07 -20.43 -14.09
CA LYS A 189 -12.31 -21.69 -14.81
C LYS A 189 -11.55 -21.78 -16.13
N LYS A 190 -11.34 -20.66 -16.83
CA LYS A 190 -10.84 -20.63 -18.20
C LYS A 190 -9.40 -20.17 -18.36
N THR A 191 -8.87 -19.49 -17.35
CA THR A 191 -7.49 -19.01 -17.42
C THR A 191 -6.49 -20.16 -17.42
N SER A 192 -5.43 -19.99 -18.18
CA SER A 192 -4.32 -20.95 -18.27
C SER A 192 -3.18 -20.68 -17.29
N ILE A 193 -3.24 -19.56 -16.54
CA ILE A 193 -2.13 -19.12 -15.69
C ILE A 193 -2.21 -19.61 -14.23
N LEU A 194 -3.16 -20.46 -13.88
CA LEU A 194 -3.29 -21.04 -12.53
C LEU A 194 -2.41 -22.28 -12.28
N SER A 195 -1.46 -22.54 -13.15
CA SER A 195 -0.53 -23.66 -13.02
C SER A 195 0.89 -23.19 -13.36
N TYR A 196 1.84 -23.48 -12.46
CA TYR A 196 3.27 -23.23 -12.69
C TYR A 196 3.75 -23.84 -13.99
N ASP A 197 3.42 -25.13 -14.25
CA ASP A 197 3.86 -25.84 -15.45
C ASP A 197 3.31 -25.21 -16.74
N ASN A 198 2.07 -24.76 -16.71
CA ASN A 198 1.48 -24.05 -17.86
C ASN A 198 2.21 -22.73 -18.13
N ILE A 199 2.51 -21.95 -17.08
CA ILE A 199 3.24 -20.69 -17.21
C ILE A 199 4.65 -20.97 -17.72
N ALA A 200 5.37 -21.93 -17.14
CA ALA A 200 6.71 -22.31 -17.58
C ALA A 200 6.74 -22.74 -19.04
N SER A 201 5.78 -23.60 -19.45
CA SER A 201 5.62 -24.02 -20.86
C SER A 201 5.30 -22.83 -21.78
N MET A 202 4.53 -21.86 -21.30
CA MET A 202 4.13 -20.68 -22.07
C MET A 202 5.31 -19.71 -22.24
N LEU A 203 6.08 -19.45 -21.20
CA LEU A 203 7.21 -18.53 -21.25
C LEU A 203 8.39 -19.09 -22.06
N LYS A 204 8.52 -20.42 -22.17
CA LYS A 204 9.56 -21.08 -22.97
C LYS A 204 9.17 -21.25 -24.46
N ASP A 205 7.96 -20.90 -24.87
CA ASP A 205 7.49 -21.03 -26.25
C ASP A 205 6.74 -19.78 -26.71
N PRO A 206 7.34 -18.93 -27.58
CA PRO A 206 6.68 -17.74 -28.10
C PRO A 206 5.31 -17.95 -28.75
N LYS A 207 5.07 -19.15 -29.35
CA LYS A 207 3.77 -19.48 -29.94
C LYS A 207 2.71 -19.73 -28.87
N LYS A 208 3.09 -20.35 -27.76
CA LYS A 208 2.20 -20.55 -26.62
C LYS A 208 1.96 -19.23 -25.90
N TYR A 209 3.00 -18.43 -25.69
CA TYR A 209 2.90 -17.09 -25.07
C TYR A 209 1.95 -16.17 -25.84
N ALA A 210 1.95 -16.22 -27.17
CA ALA A 210 1.03 -15.44 -27.99
C ALA A 210 -0.46 -15.73 -27.69
N LYS A 211 -0.78 -16.90 -27.16
CA LYS A 211 -2.16 -17.25 -26.75
C LYS A 211 -2.61 -16.54 -25.49
N LEU A 212 -1.67 -16.02 -24.66
CA LEU A 212 -1.97 -15.25 -23.46
C LEU A 212 -2.87 -14.05 -23.75
N LYS A 213 -2.78 -13.45 -24.94
CA LYS A 213 -3.65 -12.35 -25.37
C LYS A 213 -5.15 -12.67 -25.32
N LYS A 214 -5.51 -13.94 -25.33
CA LYS A 214 -6.91 -14.43 -25.26
C LYS A 214 -7.24 -15.03 -23.91
N ASP A 215 -6.29 -15.06 -22.98
CA ASP A 215 -6.52 -15.54 -21.62
C ASP A 215 -7.35 -14.52 -20.84
N PRO A 216 -8.43 -14.94 -20.16
CA PRO A 216 -9.34 -14.00 -19.50
C PRO A 216 -8.73 -13.25 -18.34
N ALA A 217 -7.74 -13.81 -17.62
CA ALA A 217 -7.02 -13.08 -16.57
C ALA A 217 -6.06 -12.06 -17.17
N ALA A 218 -5.39 -12.39 -18.27
CA ALA A 218 -4.53 -11.45 -18.98
C ALA A 218 -5.33 -10.30 -19.65
N GLU A 219 -6.52 -10.60 -20.17
CA GLU A 219 -7.43 -9.58 -20.71
C GLU A 219 -7.89 -8.60 -19.61
N LEU A 220 -8.26 -9.11 -18.44
CA LEU A 220 -8.62 -8.29 -17.27
C LEU A 220 -7.44 -7.41 -16.84
N SER A 221 -6.27 -8.00 -16.67
CA SER A 221 -5.04 -7.27 -16.29
C SER A 221 -4.73 -6.15 -17.28
N LEU A 222 -4.74 -6.44 -18.58
CA LEU A 222 -4.46 -5.47 -19.62
C LEU A 222 -5.49 -4.32 -19.63
N SER A 223 -6.78 -4.64 -19.47
CA SER A 223 -7.83 -3.63 -19.39
C SER A 223 -7.61 -2.65 -18.23
N VAL A 224 -7.24 -3.16 -17.06
CA VAL A 224 -6.92 -2.33 -15.88
C VAL A 224 -5.68 -1.47 -16.13
N LEU A 225 -4.61 -2.07 -16.70
CA LEU A 225 -3.36 -1.34 -16.97
C LEU A 225 -3.54 -0.23 -17.99
N ILE A 226 -4.33 -0.44 -19.05
CA ILE A 226 -4.66 0.59 -20.03
C ILE A 226 -5.37 1.76 -19.35
N SER A 227 -6.39 1.49 -18.52
CA SER A 227 -7.10 2.55 -17.81
C SER A 227 -6.19 3.33 -16.84
N LEU A 228 -5.29 2.64 -16.13
CA LEU A 228 -4.31 3.32 -15.26
C LEU A 228 -3.35 4.21 -16.07
N PHE A 229 -2.92 3.74 -17.24
CA PHE A 229 -2.06 4.51 -18.13
C PHE A 229 -2.79 5.74 -18.70
N GLU A 230 -4.04 5.59 -19.15
CA GLU A 230 -4.87 6.70 -19.63
C GLU A 230 -5.08 7.76 -18.54
N LEU A 231 -5.39 7.36 -17.30
CA LEU A 231 -5.50 8.26 -16.16
C LEU A 231 -4.18 9.00 -15.88
N GLN A 232 -3.05 8.31 -16.01
CA GLN A 232 -1.73 8.94 -15.85
C GLN A 232 -1.48 10.00 -16.92
N GLN A 233 -1.87 9.75 -18.18
CA GLN A 233 -1.73 10.73 -19.26
C GLN A 233 -2.57 11.99 -18.98
N LEU A 234 -3.78 11.83 -18.45
CA LEU A 234 -4.65 12.96 -18.08
C LEU A 234 -4.08 13.83 -16.94
N THR A 235 -3.14 13.31 -16.16
CA THR A 235 -2.48 14.05 -15.07
C THR A 235 -1.11 14.63 -15.45
N GLY A 236 -0.66 14.47 -16.69
CA GLY A 236 0.69 14.86 -17.12
C GLY A 236 1.00 16.34 -16.90
N ASP A 237 0.12 17.23 -17.34
CA ASP A 237 0.29 18.68 -17.16
C ASP A 237 0.22 19.07 -15.68
N SER A 238 -0.67 18.43 -14.92
CA SER A 238 -0.79 18.66 -13.49
C SER A 238 0.48 18.25 -12.74
N TYR A 239 1.10 17.14 -13.14
CA TYR A 239 2.38 16.70 -12.56
C TYR A 239 3.49 17.74 -12.79
N TYR A 240 3.54 18.32 -13.99
CA TYR A 240 4.52 19.36 -14.31
C TYR A 240 4.30 20.63 -13.46
N ASP A 241 3.05 21.10 -13.35
CA ASP A 241 2.69 22.25 -12.51
C ASP A 241 3.05 22.01 -11.05
N ILE A 242 2.74 20.82 -10.51
CA ILE A 242 3.09 20.42 -9.12
C ILE A 242 4.61 20.41 -8.95
N ALA A 243 5.35 19.70 -9.78
CA ALA A 243 6.80 19.57 -9.66
C ALA A 243 7.52 20.93 -9.73
N LYS A 244 7.07 21.81 -10.63
CA LYS A 244 7.57 23.18 -10.70
C LYS A 244 7.22 23.99 -9.46
N GLY A 245 5.96 23.90 -9.02
CA GLY A 245 5.46 24.61 -7.84
C GLY A 245 6.19 24.18 -6.58
N GLU A 246 6.34 22.88 -6.33
CA GLU A 246 7.05 22.33 -5.16
C GLU A 246 8.51 22.78 -5.12
N ARG A 247 9.20 22.71 -6.25
CA ARG A 247 10.61 23.15 -6.33
C ARG A 247 10.76 24.64 -6.02
N LEU A 248 9.89 25.49 -6.56
CA LEU A 248 9.95 26.93 -6.32
C LEU A 248 9.49 27.29 -4.91
N TYR A 249 8.46 26.61 -4.38
CA TYR A 249 8.01 26.78 -2.99
C TYR A 249 9.12 26.46 -1.99
N PHE A 250 9.79 25.32 -2.17
CA PHE A 250 10.91 24.93 -1.33
C PHE A 250 12.10 25.90 -1.43
N ALA A 251 12.42 26.38 -2.65
CA ALA A 251 13.46 27.40 -2.83
C ALA A 251 13.13 28.69 -2.10
N GLY A 252 11.88 29.13 -2.19
CA GLY A 252 11.41 30.33 -1.49
C GLY A 252 11.39 30.17 0.04
N LEU A 253 11.00 28.99 0.56
CA LEU A 253 11.08 28.69 2.00
C LEU A 253 12.53 28.73 2.52
N LYS A 254 13.50 28.24 1.75
CA LYS A 254 14.93 28.36 2.09
C LYS A 254 15.40 29.79 2.15
N GLU A 255 14.93 30.64 1.25
CA GLU A 255 15.25 32.08 1.23
C GLU A 255 14.55 32.81 2.38
N MET A 256 13.29 32.45 2.68
CA MET A 256 12.51 33.03 3.78
C MET A 256 13.06 32.68 5.17
N TYR A 257 13.60 31.46 5.32
CA TYR A 257 14.10 30.92 6.59
C TYR A 257 15.54 30.39 6.44
N PRO A 258 16.55 31.24 6.20
CA PRO A 258 17.92 30.81 5.92
C PRO A 258 18.57 30.02 7.05
N GLU A 259 18.17 30.29 8.30
CA GLU A 259 18.70 29.61 9.48
C GLU A 259 17.97 28.27 9.80
N LYS A 260 16.88 27.98 9.10
CA LYS A 260 16.15 26.73 9.34
C LYS A 260 16.84 25.55 8.70
N ALA A 261 17.23 24.58 9.52
CA ALA A 261 17.74 23.32 9.01
C ALA A 261 16.60 22.56 8.29
N LEU A 262 16.75 22.41 6.98
CA LEU A 262 15.86 21.61 6.15
C LEU A 262 16.59 20.34 5.75
N SER A 263 16.04 19.18 6.10
CA SER A 263 16.60 17.88 5.70
C SER A 263 16.34 17.61 4.22
N SER A 264 17.34 17.04 3.53
CA SER A 264 17.17 16.57 2.17
C SER A 264 16.44 15.23 2.13
N ASP A 265 15.87 14.89 0.97
CA ASP A 265 15.41 13.53 0.69
C ASP A 265 16.54 12.50 0.79
N ALA A 266 16.15 11.22 0.93
CA ALA A 266 17.09 10.11 0.93
C ALA A 266 17.86 10.04 -0.39
N ASN A 267 19.21 10.10 -0.31
CA ASN A 267 20.13 10.09 -1.45
C ASN A 267 21.23 9.03 -1.29
N PHE A 268 20.93 7.95 -0.53
CA PHE A 268 21.85 6.86 -0.21
C PHE A 268 23.08 7.26 0.64
N THR A 269 23.13 8.48 1.15
CA THR A 269 24.12 8.84 2.18
C THR A 269 23.64 8.38 3.55
N MET A 270 24.59 8.12 4.44
CA MET A 270 24.28 7.75 5.82
C MET A 270 23.54 8.89 6.54
N ARG A 271 22.42 8.56 7.17
CA ARG A 271 21.66 9.46 8.04
C ARG A 271 21.52 8.83 9.41
N VAL A 272 21.56 9.67 10.43
CA VAL A 272 21.38 9.25 11.82
C VAL A 272 20.06 9.81 12.33
N SER A 273 19.18 8.91 12.77
CA SER A 273 17.99 9.27 13.53
C SER A 273 18.31 9.12 15.01
N TYR A 274 17.97 10.14 15.79
CA TYR A 274 18.14 10.10 17.24
C TYR A 274 16.97 10.83 17.93
N GLY A 275 16.78 10.52 19.20
CA GLY A 275 15.72 11.12 20.00
C GLY A 275 15.87 10.78 21.47
N SER A 276 14.94 11.31 22.27
CA SER A 276 14.86 11.03 23.70
C SER A 276 13.79 9.98 23.99
N ILE A 277 14.08 9.09 24.93
CA ILE A 277 13.09 8.18 25.47
C ILE A 277 12.19 8.96 26.42
N GLY A 278 10.87 8.81 26.28
CA GLY A 278 9.91 9.51 27.11
C GLY A 278 8.47 9.02 26.89
N GLY A 279 7.64 9.19 27.92
CA GLY A 279 6.21 8.95 27.84
C GLY A 279 5.45 10.15 27.23
N TYR A 280 4.15 10.02 27.04
CA TYR A 280 3.30 11.07 26.51
C TYR A 280 1.86 10.99 27.00
N ARG A 281 1.15 12.11 26.84
CA ARG A 281 -0.30 12.17 27.09
C ARG A 281 -1.07 12.06 25.77
N PRO A 282 -1.74 10.93 25.49
CA PRO A 282 -2.49 10.75 24.24
C PRO A 282 -3.80 11.56 24.22
N TYR A 283 -4.39 11.81 25.40
CA TYR A 283 -5.61 12.58 25.61
C TYR A 283 -5.72 13.02 27.08
N ASP A 284 -6.74 13.79 27.43
CA ASP A 284 -6.94 14.27 28.79
C ASP A 284 -7.06 13.13 29.80
N ALA A 285 -6.47 13.31 30.97
CA ALA A 285 -6.41 12.38 32.09
C ALA A 285 -5.71 11.02 31.81
N ALA A 286 -5.04 10.83 30.65
CA ALA A 286 -4.27 9.62 30.34
C ALA A 286 -2.77 9.92 30.21
N TRP A 287 -1.93 9.02 30.70
CA TRP A 287 -0.49 9.03 30.55
C TRP A 287 -0.01 7.68 30.03
N TYR A 288 0.78 7.66 28.97
CA TYR A 288 1.47 6.47 28.49
C TYR A 288 2.93 6.57 28.91
N ASP A 289 3.38 5.57 29.66
CA ASP A 289 4.77 5.50 30.10
C ASP A 289 5.70 5.19 28.92
N TYR A 290 6.97 5.46 29.09
CA TYR A 290 7.96 5.31 28.02
C TYR A 290 8.33 3.84 27.74
N TYR A 291 7.91 2.90 28.55
CA TYR A 291 8.20 1.46 28.36
C TYR A 291 7.00 0.59 28.71
N THR A 292 7.04 -0.65 28.23
CA THR A 292 6.11 -1.72 28.60
C THR A 292 6.87 -2.86 29.26
N THR A 293 6.17 -3.66 30.07
CA THR A 293 6.73 -4.84 30.71
C THR A 293 6.02 -6.12 30.26
N GLU A 294 6.53 -7.26 30.70
CA GLU A 294 5.94 -8.58 30.48
C GLU A 294 4.49 -8.70 30.97
N LYS A 295 4.05 -7.84 31.90
CA LYS A 295 2.66 -7.81 32.39
C LYS A 295 1.66 -7.55 31.26
N GLY A 296 2.02 -6.69 30.31
CA GLY A 296 1.18 -6.37 29.16
C GLY A 296 0.91 -7.57 28.23
N ILE A 297 1.75 -8.60 28.28
CA ILE A 297 1.50 -9.84 27.54
C ILE A 297 0.29 -10.55 28.14
N PHE A 298 0.25 -10.75 29.48
CA PHE A 298 -0.87 -11.39 30.16
C PHE A 298 -2.17 -10.59 30.08
N GLU A 299 -2.10 -9.26 30.02
CA GLU A 299 -3.27 -8.40 29.89
C GLU A 299 -3.96 -8.52 28.53
N LYS A 300 -3.21 -8.92 27.50
CA LYS A 300 -3.70 -9.02 26.11
C LYS A 300 -3.84 -10.46 25.60
N GLU A 301 -3.20 -11.42 26.28
CA GLU A 301 -3.23 -12.82 25.88
C GLU A 301 -4.67 -13.31 25.79
N ASN A 302 -4.99 -13.94 24.66
CA ASN A 302 -6.30 -14.53 24.40
C ASN A 302 -6.12 -15.78 23.53
N PRO A 303 -6.31 -16.99 24.08
CA PRO A 303 -6.13 -18.25 23.35
C PRO A 303 -7.13 -18.45 22.20
N GLU A 304 -8.24 -17.70 22.18
CA GLU A 304 -9.22 -17.75 21.10
C GLU A 304 -8.92 -16.77 19.95
N SER A 305 -7.84 -15.99 20.06
CA SER A 305 -7.46 -14.97 19.09
C SER A 305 -6.10 -15.27 18.49
N ASP A 306 -6.05 -15.55 17.18
CA ASP A 306 -4.77 -15.72 16.46
C ASP A 306 -3.82 -14.52 16.59
N GLU A 307 -4.34 -13.32 16.85
CA GLU A 307 -3.55 -12.08 17.00
C GLU A 307 -2.93 -11.98 18.41
N PHE A 308 -3.58 -12.52 19.44
CA PHE A 308 -3.19 -12.37 20.84
C PHE A 308 -2.87 -13.70 21.54
N TRP A 309 -2.84 -14.80 20.79
CA TRP A 309 -2.39 -16.07 21.32
C TRP A 309 -0.88 -16.05 21.57
N VAL A 310 -0.48 -16.50 22.74
CA VAL A 310 0.92 -16.63 23.13
C VAL A 310 1.22 -18.10 23.41
N GLN A 311 2.37 -18.59 22.95
CA GLN A 311 2.80 -19.95 23.18
C GLN A 311 2.88 -20.25 24.68
N PRO A 312 2.33 -21.38 25.16
CA PRO A 312 2.33 -21.74 26.59
C PRO A 312 3.74 -21.71 27.22
N GLU A 313 4.74 -22.17 26.49
CA GLU A 313 6.14 -22.18 26.94
C GLU A 313 6.67 -20.77 27.22
N ILE A 314 6.26 -19.78 26.43
CA ILE A 314 6.63 -18.37 26.65
C ILE A 314 5.92 -17.83 27.88
N LEU A 315 4.63 -18.15 28.08
CA LEU A 315 3.89 -17.75 29.25
C LEU A 315 4.50 -18.33 30.54
N ASP A 316 4.93 -19.61 30.51
CA ASP A 316 5.56 -20.27 31.64
C ASP A 316 6.96 -19.68 31.92
N LEU A 317 7.73 -19.36 30.90
CA LEU A 317 9.01 -18.67 31.06
C LEU A 317 8.82 -17.30 31.73
N ILE A 318 7.84 -16.52 31.30
CA ILE A 318 7.52 -15.22 31.89
C ILE A 318 7.05 -15.37 33.36
N ARG A 319 6.18 -16.34 33.65
CA ARG A 319 5.72 -16.64 35.01
C ARG A 319 6.86 -17.03 35.97
N SER A 320 7.89 -17.68 35.44
CA SER A 320 9.06 -18.05 36.23
C SER A 320 9.90 -16.86 36.70
N LYS A 321 9.73 -15.71 36.07
CA LYS A 321 10.51 -14.45 36.29
C LYS A 321 12.02 -14.64 36.23
N ASN A 322 12.50 -15.68 35.57
CA ASN A 322 13.92 -15.92 35.38
C ASN A 322 14.47 -15.14 34.19
N PHE A 323 14.51 -13.83 34.32
CA PHE A 323 14.95 -12.93 33.25
C PHE A 323 16.46 -12.66 33.22
N GLY A 324 17.20 -13.20 34.20
CA GLY A 324 18.65 -13.05 34.28
C GLY A 324 19.09 -11.58 34.24
N GLN A 325 20.02 -11.27 33.39
CA GLN A 325 20.56 -9.91 33.20
C GLN A 325 19.59 -8.92 32.56
N TYR A 326 18.47 -9.38 32.02
CA TYR A 326 17.46 -8.54 31.38
C TYR A 326 16.39 -8.03 32.34
N ALA A 327 16.39 -8.48 33.58
CA ALA A 327 15.52 -7.93 34.59
C ALA A 327 15.92 -6.50 34.97
N ASN A 328 14.93 -5.61 35.11
CA ASN A 328 15.15 -4.30 35.68
C ASN A 328 15.36 -4.41 37.24
N LYS A 329 15.52 -3.26 37.92
CA LYS A 329 15.74 -3.21 39.39
C LYS A 329 14.56 -3.78 40.18
N ASP A 330 13.36 -3.77 39.61
CA ASP A 330 12.13 -4.25 40.21
C ASP A 330 11.84 -5.71 39.85
N GLY A 331 12.75 -6.37 39.13
CA GLY A 331 12.62 -7.74 38.68
C GLY A 331 11.65 -7.94 37.50
N GLU A 332 11.35 -6.89 36.76
CA GLU A 332 10.46 -6.92 35.58
C GLU A 332 11.28 -6.97 34.30
N LEU A 333 10.71 -7.58 33.27
CA LEU A 333 11.28 -7.57 31.91
C LEU A 333 10.70 -6.42 31.12
N GLN A 334 11.52 -5.43 30.78
CA GLN A 334 11.13 -4.35 29.85
C GLN A 334 11.16 -4.86 28.42
N LEU A 335 10.05 -4.69 27.66
CA LEU A 335 9.90 -5.23 26.31
C LEU A 335 10.04 -4.17 25.23
N CYS A 336 9.35 -3.04 25.39
CA CYS A 336 9.31 -1.97 24.41
C CYS A 336 9.55 -0.63 25.08
N PHE A 337 10.03 0.33 24.31
CA PHE A 337 10.13 1.72 24.78
C PHE A 337 9.63 2.69 23.69
N LEU A 338 9.30 3.89 24.10
CA LEU A 338 8.90 5.00 23.24
C LEU A 338 10.04 6.01 23.13
N SER A 339 10.25 6.53 21.94
CA SER A 339 11.16 7.63 21.69
C SER A 339 10.56 8.62 20.68
N ASN A 340 11.07 9.85 20.65
CA ASN A 340 10.68 10.90 19.74
C ASN A 340 11.66 11.06 18.57
N ASN A 341 12.21 9.98 18.09
CA ASN A 341 13.10 10.01 16.93
C ASN A 341 12.37 10.59 15.72
N ASP A 342 13.08 11.48 15.00
CA ASP A 342 12.67 11.85 13.65
C ASP A 342 12.98 10.71 12.68
N ILE A 343 12.04 10.47 11.76
CA ILE A 343 12.16 9.42 10.73
C ILE A 343 12.64 10.04 9.42
#